data_401264eb6f8757bfa8be6614eb6f1e77
#
_entry.id   401264eb6f8757bfa8be6614eb6f1e77
#
_cell.length_a   1.000
_cell.length_b   1.000
_cell.length_c   1.000
_cell.angle_alpha   90.00
_cell.angle_beta   90.00
_cell.angle_gamma   90.00
#
_symmetry.space_group_name_H-M   'P 1'
#
loop_
_entity.id
_entity.type
_entity.pdbx_description
1 polymer ?
#
loop_
_entity_poly.entity_id
_entity_poly.type
_entity_poly.pdbx_seq_one_letter_code
_entity_poly.pdbx_strand_id
1 'polypeptide(L)'
;CRLAPQTKEIKITVTYGEYQSLKNKDQIINHYRTPRIEHFSIPIKPIKEKEEPFKNNPNFSINYTIDQDDHSTVLDFYVINRTERDFETRRIPLIDFIFQPKIILESVHDELSFIDINSGFLRNHNPPSDKHLDILFRNKVSFGKGHLCAVIWDEKIIKNKCINKISTSFITPPKIDIITPNEAKKFESSLEMNKIGSCNDIHELREMINPIINGYTDWIQETKNSIQHSQEFNDKENQILKKQLDESEIVVQRMNDGLTLLESDQNAFDSFKFANKAIAWQQVHGKWAADNTEKGEVTAKSPIDNPEPMYNGIKPTWRLFQIAFILMNLESIANPKSNNREVVDLLWFPTGGGKTEAYLGLVAFVIAYRRLRGIGDDGIHGYE
;
A
#
# COMPACT_ATOMS: atom_id res chain seq x y z
N CYS A 1 6.40 20.15 9.34
CA CYS A 1 7.47 19.25 9.79
C CYS A 1 7.75 19.41 11.28
N ARG A 2 8.45 18.46 11.89
CA ARG A 2 8.81 18.48 13.31
C ARG A 2 10.32 18.61 13.46
N LEU A 3 10.73 19.45 14.38
CA LEU A 3 12.13 19.78 14.60
C LEU A 3 12.63 19.25 15.95
N ALA A 4 13.91 18.90 16.00
CA ALA A 4 14.58 18.53 17.23
C ALA A 4 14.68 19.74 18.16
N PRO A 5 14.58 19.56 19.50
CA PRO A 5 14.56 20.68 20.46
C PRO A 5 15.78 21.62 20.40
N GLN A 6 16.94 21.09 20.02
CA GLN A 6 18.19 21.86 19.90
C GLN A 6 18.28 22.71 18.62
N THR A 7 17.35 22.55 17.68
CA THR A 7 17.37 23.26 16.39
C THR A 7 17.17 24.75 16.61
N LYS A 8 18.13 25.57 16.19
CA LYS A 8 18.08 27.03 16.36
C LYS A 8 17.65 27.77 15.11
N GLU A 9 17.93 27.19 13.95
CA GLU A 9 17.72 27.85 12.67
C GLU A 9 17.53 26.81 11.56
N ILE A 10 16.63 27.11 10.61
CA ILE A 10 16.41 26.30 9.41
C ILE A 10 16.53 27.18 8.18
N LYS A 11 17.28 26.70 7.20
CA LYS A 11 17.38 27.32 5.89
C LYS A 11 16.30 26.78 4.97
N ILE A 12 15.55 27.69 4.33
CA ILE A 12 14.54 27.34 3.34
C ILE A 12 15.00 27.84 1.97
N THR A 13 14.97 26.97 0.99
CA THR A 13 15.19 27.31 -0.42
C THR A 13 13.91 26.98 -1.18
N VAL A 14 13.33 27.97 -1.85
CA VAL A 14 12.21 27.79 -2.77
C VAL A 14 12.69 27.98 -4.17
N THR A 15 12.54 26.95 -5.01
CA THR A 15 12.82 27.02 -6.45
C THR A 15 11.52 26.92 -7.22
N TYR A 16 11.37 27.74 -8.26
CA TYR A 16 10.17 27.75 -9.10
C TYR A 16 10.46 28.23 -10.50
N GLY A 17 9.48 28.12 -11.39
CA GLY A 17 9.53 28.67 -12.74
C GLY A 17 8.54 29.80 -12.92
N GLU A 18 8.96 30.84 -13.60
CA GLU A 18 8.10 31.86 -14.21
C GLU A 18 8.05 31.64 -15.70
N TYR A 19 6.87 31.78 -16.30
CA TYR A 19 6.71 31.70 -17.75
C TYR A 19 6.38 33.06 -18.31
N GLN A 20 7.08 33.41 -19.38
CA GLN A 20 6.83 34.61 -20.16
C GLN A 20 6.48 34.23 -21.60
N SER A 21 5.54 34.96 -22.18
CA SER A 21 5.11 34.75 -23.55
C SER A 21 5.97 35.57 -24.51
N LEU A 22 6.58 34.91 -25.46
CA LEU A 22 7.23 35.57 -26.59
C LEU A 22 6.15 35.95 -27.62
N LYS A 23 6.05 37.23 -27.96
CA LYS A 23 5.07 37.74 -28.92
C LYS A 23 5.76 38.25 -30.20
N ASN A 24 5.13 38.01 -31.34
CA ASN A 24 5.46 38.63 -32.61
C ASN A 24 4.18 39.27 -33.16
N LYS A 25 4.17 40.60 -33.30
CA LYS A 25 3.00 41.36 -33.78
C LYS A 25 1.70 40.92 -33.08
N ASP A 26 1.69 40.96 -31.74
CA ASP A 26 0.58 40.58 -30.87
C ASP A 26 0.16 39.09 -30.88
N GLN A 27 0.78 38.25 -31.65
CA GLN A 27 0.59 36.80 -31.58
C GLN A 27 1.64 36.17 -30.69
N ILE A 28 1.18 35.32 -29.77
CA ILE A 28 2.06 34.49 -28.91
C ILE A 28 2.65 33.40 -29.81
N ILE A 29 3.97 33.42 -30.00
CA ILE A 29 4.68 32.41 -30.79
C ILE A 29 5.34 31.34 -29.95
N ASN A 30 5.65 31.64 -28.69
CA ASN A 30 6.26 30.68 -27.77
C ASN A 30 6.15 31.14 -26.31
N HIS A 31 6.45 30.24 -25.39
CA HIS A 31 6.63 30.52 -23.97
C HIS A 31 8.03 30.08 -23.56
N TYR A 32 8.71 30.86 -22.76
CA TYR A 32 9.98 30.46 -22.17
C TYR A 32 9.90 30.50 -20.65
N ARG A 33 10.57 29.53 -20.00
CA ARG A 33 10.62 29.37 -18.55
C ARG A 33 11.88 30.01 -18.00
N THR A 34 11.70 30.90 -17.04
CA THR A 34 12.81 31.46 -16.25
C THR A 34 12.85 30.79 -14.88
N PRO A 35 13.92 30.06 -14.52
CA PRO A 35 14.07 29.51 -13.18
C PRO A 35 14.33 30.62 -12.18
N ARG A 36 13.70 30.51 -11.00
CA ARG A 36 13.88 31.42 -9.87
C ARG A 36 14.23 30.64 -8.63
N ILE A 37 15.01 31.29 -7.75
CA ILE A 37 15.43 30.73 -6.47
C ILE A 37 15.30 31.80 -5.41
N GLU A 38 14.64 31.47 -4.31
CA GLU A 38 14.55 32.28 -3.11
C GLU A 38 15.17 31.55 -1.92
N HIS A 39 15.83 32.30 -1.05
CA HIS A 39 16.46 31.79 0.14
C HIS A 39 15.95 32.54 1.36
N PHE A 40 15.57 31.79 2.39
CA PHE A 40 15.14 32.30 3.69
C PHE A 40 15.90 31.59 4.79
N SER A 41 16.18 32.30 5.87
CA SER A 41 16.77 31.75 7.09
C SER A 41 15.81 32.03 8.24
N ILE A 42 15.28 30.98 8.83
CA ILE A 42 14.23 31.06 9.83
C ILE A 42 14.81 30.68 11.19
N PRO A 43 14.92 31.65 12.13
CA PRO A 43 15.28 31.33 13.51
C PRO A 43 14.11 30.61 14.17
N ILE A 44 14.40 29.51 14.85
CA ILE A 44 13.40 28.69 15.51
C ILE A 44 13.06 29.30 16.88
N LYS A 45 11.98 30.06 16.89
CA LYS A 45 11.34 30.67 18.06
C LYS A 45 9.82 30.62 17.87
N PRO A 46 9.02 30.53 18.93
CA PRO A 46 7.56 30.54 18.80
C PRO A 46 7.07 31.76 18.02
N ILE A 47 6.38 31.51 16.92
CA ILE A 47 5.82 32.56 16.04
C ILE A 47 4.43 32.11 15.63
N LYS A 48 3.40 32.91 15.96
CA LYS A 48 2.02 32.60 15.56
C LYS A 48 1.83 32.61 14.05
N GLU A 49 2.42 33.61 13.40
CA GLU A 49 2.40 33.73 11.93
C GLU A 49 3.43 34.76 11.50
N LYS A 50 4.15 34.48 10.43
CA LYS A 50 5.03 35.45 9.79
C LYS A 50 5.02 35.23 8.29
N GLU A 51 4.94 36.31 7.54
CA GLU A 51 5.01 36.29 6.07
C GLU A 51 6.25 37.04 5.59
N GLU A 52 6.95 36.46 4.62
CA GLU A 52 8.13 37.05 3.99
C GLU A 52 7.97 36.99 2.46
N PRO A 53 7.97 38.16 1.77
CA PRO A 53 7.82 38.21 0.31
C PRO A 53 9.07 37.68 -0.40
N PHE A 54 8.88 37.16 -1.60
CA PHE A 54 9.98 36.77 -2.48
C PHE A 54 10.69 38.01 -3.01
N LYS A 55 12.01 37.93 -3.09
CA LYS A 55 12.82 39.02 -3.63
C LYS A 55 12.63 39.20 -5.14
N ASN A 56 12.50 38.08 -5.86
CA ASN A 56 12.35 38.11 -7.32
C ASN A 56 10.93 38.49 -7.77
N ASN A 57 9.91 38.17 -6.96
CA ASN A 57 8.52 38.51 -7.25
C ASN A 57 7.75 38.73 -5.95
N PRO A 58 7.55 39.99 -5.52
CA PRO A 58 6.87 40.30 -4.26
C PRO A 58 5.40 39.88 -4.16
N ASN A 59 4.77 39.52 -5.29
CA ASN A 59 3.42 38.96 -5.27
C ASN A 59 3.40 37.52 -4.71
N PHE A 60 4.54 36.89 -4.58
CA PHE A 60 4.68 35.60 -3.90
C PHE A 60 5.38 35.78 -2.56
N SER A 61 5.01 34.94 -1.62
CA SER A 61 5.58 34.96 -0.27
C SER A 61 5.66 33.56 0.32
N ILE A 62 6.48 33.40 1.35
CA ILE A 62 6.33 32.31 2.30
C ILE A 62 5.57 32.82 3.52
N ASN A 63 4.67 32.03 4.02
CA ASN A 63 4.02 32.23 5.32
C ASN A 63 4.35 31.03 6.20
N TYR A 64 4.72 31.25 7.45
CA TYR A 64 5.07 30.18 8.35
C TYR A 64 4.64 30.45 9.79
N THR A 65 4.41 29.34 10.50
CA THR A 65 4.13 29.31 11.93
C THR A 65 5.13 28.39 12.63
N ILE A 66 5.52 28.74 13.84
CA ILE A 66 6.37 27.91 14.68
C ILE A 66 5.67 27.74 16.02
N ASP A 67 5.21 26.54 16.27
CA ASP A 67 4.62 26.13 17.54
C ASP A 67 5.63 25.29 18.32
N GLN A 68 5.86 25.64 19.57
CA GLN A 68 6.86 25.00 20.42
C GLN A 68 6.24 24.67 21.76
N ASP A 69 6.30 23.40 22.09
CA ASP A 69 6.01 22.86 23.41
C ASP A 69 7.27 22.33 24.11
N ASP A 70 7.13 21.78 25.33
CA ASP A 70 8.24 21.26 26.13
C ASP A 70 8.95 20.06 25.45
N HIS A 71 8.36 19.44 24.44
CA HIS A 71 8.82 18.19 23.84
C HIS A 71 9.10 18.28 22.35
N SER A 72 8.60 19.31 21.67
CA SER A 72 8.71 19.41 20.22
C SER A 72 8.53 20.80 19.68
N THR A 73 9.09 21.03 18.51
CA THR A 73 8.85 22.22 17.71
C THR A 73 8.24 21.78 16.38
N VAL A 74 7.08 22.37 16.06
CA VAL A 74 6.40 22.15 14.79
C VAL A 74 6.57 23.40 13.93
N LEU A 75 7.08 23.20 12.73
CA LEU A 75 7.18 24.23 11.69
C LEU A 75 6.18 23.92 10.58
N ASP A 76 5.21 24.78 10.40
CA ASP A 76 4.31 24.79 9.25
C ASP A 76 4.63 25.97 8.37
N PHE A 77 4.61 25.77 7.06
CA PHE A 77 4.87 26.85 6.12
C PHE A 77 4.16 26.63 4.78
N TYR A 78 3.86 27.73 4.12
CA TYR A 78 3.12 27.78 2.87
C TYR A 78 3.79 28.74 1.89
N VAL A 79 3.73 28.40 0.60
CA VAL A 79 4.00 29.37 -0.47
C VAL A 79 2.67 29.97 -0.86
N ILE A 80 2.56 31.27 -0.79
CA ILE A 80 1.32 32.02 -1.03
C ILE A 80 1.48 32.88 -2.28
N ASN A 81 0.44 32.91 -3.09
CA ASN A 81 0.30 33.85 -4.21
C ASN A 81 -0.66 34.96 -3.78
N ARG A 82 -0.15 36.19 -3.70
CA ARG A 82 -0.87 37.41 -3.33
C ARG A 82 -1.28 38.26 -4.54
N THR A 83 -1.16 37.74 -5.73
CA THR A 83 -1.55 38.51 -6.94
C THR A 83 -3.02 38.86 -6.87
N GLU A 84 -3.30 40.16 -6.76
CA GLU A 84 -4.66 40.70 -6.82
C GLU A 84 -5.17 40.67 -8.26
N ARG A 85 -6.44 40.40 -8.44
CA ARG A 85 -7.07 40.30 -9.76
C ARG A 85 -8.40 41.03 -9.78
N ASP A 86 -8.65 41.59 -10.95
CA ASP A 86 -9.98 42.04 -11.31
C ASP A 86 -10.80 40.81 -11.77
N PHE A 87 -11.97 40.59 -11.20
CA PHE A 87 -12.87 39.46 -11.51
C PHE A 87 -13.37 39.45 -12.95
N GLU A 88 -13.24 40.56 -13.68
CA GLU A 88 -13.63 40.68 -15.08
C GLU A 88 -12.62 40.02 -16.06
N THR A 89 -11.41 39.73 -15.60
CA THR A 89 -10.36 39.15 -16.44
C THR A 89 -10.55 37.64 -16.64
N ARG A 90 -11.08 37.21 -17.78
CA ARG A 90 -11.32 35.80 -18.10
C ARG A 90 -10.06 34.95 -18.30
N ARG A 91 -8.90 35.57 -18.61
CA ARG A 91 -7.63 34.85 -18.79
C ARG A 91 -6.61 35.32 -17.78
N ILE A 92 -6.05 34.34 -17.09
CA ILE A 92 -5.01 34.55 -16.09
C ILE A 92 -3.66 34.63 -16.81
N PRO A 93 -2.91 35.74 -16.71
CA PRO A 93 -1.57 35.84 -17.29
C PRO A 93 -0.64 34.79 -16.67
N LEU A 94 0.26 34.22 -17.46
CA LEU A 94 1.22 33.21 -16.99
C LEU A 94 2.15 33.74 -15.89
N ILE A 95 2.41 35.04 -15.88
CA ILE A 95 3.25 35.71 -14.87
C ILE A 95 2.64 35.67 -13.46
N ASP A 96 1.33 35.46 -13.36
CA ASP A 96 0.61 35.38 -12.10
C ASP A 96 0.66 33.98 -11.47
N PHE A 97 1.35 33.04 -12.09
CA PHE A 97 1.47 31.68 -11.58
C PHE A 97 2.89 31.35 -11.15
N ILE A 98 2.96 30.55 -10.11
CA ILE A 98 4.16 29.82 -9.70
C ILE A 98 4.13 28.42 -10.35
N PHE A 99 5.15 28.08 -11.10
CA PHE A 99 5.23 26.78 -11.78
C PHE A 99 6.26 25.88 -11.13
N GLN A 100 5.89 24.62 -10.91
CA GLN A 100 6.77 23.58 -10.40
C GLN A 100 7.52 24.02 -9.12
N PRO A 101 6.84 24.56 -8.12
CA PRO A 101 7.50 24.99 -6.89
C PRO A 101 8.11 23.76 -6.20
N LYS A 102 9.36 23.89 -5.78
CA LYS A 102 10.03 22.93 -4.93
C LYS A 102 10.58 23.67 -3.70
N ILE A 103 10.28 23.13 -2.55
CA ILE A 103 10.72 23.69 -1.29
C ILE A 103 11.73 22.71 -0.69
N ILE A 104 12.86 23.23 -0.25
CA ILE A 104 13.93 22.46 0.36
C ILE A 104 14.17 23.08 1.74
N LEU A 105 14.13 22.27 2.78
CA LEU A 105 14.47 22.66 4.13
C LEU A 105 15.74 21.92 4.52
N GLU A 106 16.71 22.67 5.01
CA GLU A 106 18.00 22.17 5.45
C GLU A 106 18.34 22.75 6.81
N SER A 107 18.90 21.91 7.68
CA SER A 107 19.49 22.38 8.92
C SER A 107 20.76 23.19 8.64
N VAL A 108 21.00 24.16 9.49
CA VAL A 108 22.27 24.89 9.49
C VAL A 108 23.31 24.00 10.17
N HIS A 109 24.54 23.95 9.62
CA HIS A 109 25.67 23.16 10.16
C HIS A 109 25.50 21.62 10.13
N ASP A 110 24.71 21.08 9.18
CA ASP A 110 24.48 19.63 9.02
C ASP A 110 23.93 18.91 10.28
N GLU A 111 23.32 19.63 11.19
CA GLU A 111 22.67 19.05 12.36
C GLU A 111 21.45 18.19 11.94
N LEU A 112 21.19 17.12 12.68
CA LEU A 112 19.99 16.29 12.49
C LEU A 112 18.77 16.99 13.09
N SER A 113 18.23 17.96 12.36
CA SER A 113 17.19 18.85 12.86
C SER A 113 15.75 18.36 12.65
N PHE A 114 15.53 17.50 11.64
CA PHE A 114 14.19 16.97 11.37
C PHE A 114 14.02 15.61 12.03
N ILE A 115 13.00 15.47 12.84
CA ILE A 115 12.68 14.25 13.58
C ILE A 115 11.40 13.62 13.05
N ASP A 116 11.25 12.31 13.27
CA ASP A 116 10.07 11.56 12.88
C ASP A 116 8.80 12.17 13.51
N ILE A 117 7.85 12.59 12.67
CA ILE A 117 6.58 13.17 13.11
C ILE A 117 5.69 12.15 13.82
N ASN A 118 5.91 10.85 13.61
CA ASN A 118 5.17 9.77 14.26
C ASN A 118 5.77 9.36 15.60
N SER A 119 6.92 9.91 16.01
CA SER A 119 7.56 9.60 17.28
C SER A 119 6.95 10.39 18.45
N GLY A 120 6.59 9.71 19.54
CA GLY A 120 6.22 10.33 20.81
C GLY A 120 4.82 10.95 20.85
N PHE A 121 4.71 12.27 20.89
CA PHE A 121 3.50 13.04 21.22
C PHE A 121 2.28 12.73 20.32
N LEU A 122 2.46 12.56 19.01
CA LEU A 122 1.35 12.29 18.09
C LEU A 122 0.73 10.90 18.30
N ARG A 123 1.51 9.90 18.70
CA ARG A 123 0.97 8.56 19.02
C ARG A 123 -0.03 8.58 20.17
N ASN A 124 0.14 9.50 21.13
CA ASN A 124 -0.76 9.60 22.27
C ASN A 124 -2.07 10.31 21.93
N HIS A 125 -2.16 11.04 20.81
CA HIS A 125 -3.33 11.81 20.37
C HIS A 125 -4.14 11.12 19.28
N ASN A 126 -3.67 9.99 18.73
CA ASN A 126 -4.45 9.22 17.78
C ASN A 126 -5.65 8.57 18.48
N PRO A 127 -6.82 8.54 17.83
CA PRO A 127 -7.98 7.85 18.38
C PRO A 127 -7.64 6.37 18.65
N PRO A 128 -8.29 5.74 19.65
CA PRO A 128 -8.04 4.34 20.01
C PRO A 128 -8.15 3.36 18.83
N SER A 129 -9.00 3.68 17.85
CA SER A 129 -9.18 2.93 16.61
C SER A 129 -7.91 2.82 15.75
N ASP A 130 -7.01 3.79 15.83
CA ASP A 130 -5.85 3.89 14.93
C ASP A 130 -4.54 3.42 15.59
N LYS A 131 -4.58 3.07 16.89
CA LYS A 131 -3.38 2.63 17.63
C LYS A 131 -2.73 1.37 17.06
N HIS A 132 -3.51 0.49 16.45
CA HIS A 132 -2.98 -0.68 15.77
C HIS A 132 -2.11 -0.29 14.56
N LEU A 133 -2.47 0.77 13.83
CA LEU A 133 -1.67 1.29 12.71
C LEU A 133 -0.35 1.90 13.20
N ASP A 134 -0.36 2.58 14.35
CA ASP A 134 0.85 3.13 14.95
C ASP A 134 1.87 2.04 15.29
N ILE A 135 1.39 0.89 15.79
CA ILE A 135 2.23 -0.27 16.09
C ILE A 135 2.73 -0.91 14.78
N LEU A 136 1.85 -1.13 13.82
CA LEU A 136 2.16 -1.75 12.53
C LEU A 136 3.21 -0.95 11.75
N PHE A 137 3.09 0.38 11.76
CA PHE A 137 3.98 1.29 11.05
C PHE A 137 5.05 1.95 11.93
N ARG A 138 5.30 1.43 13.14
CA ARG A 138 6.25 2.03 14.10
C ARG A 138 7.67 2.24 13.56
N ASN A 139 8.08 1.43 12.59
CA ASN A 139 9.40 1.51 11.95
C ASN A 139 9.40 2.39 10.68
N LYS A 140 8.23 2.83 10.22
CA LYS A 140 8.11 3.79 9.12
C LYS A 140 8.28 5.19 9.68
N VAL A 141 9.30 5.88 9.21
CA VAL A 141 9.57 7.27 9.59
C VAL A 141 8.93 8.23 8.60
N SER A 142 8.49 9.38 9.10
CA SER A 142 8.02 10.49 8.27
C SER A 142 8.52 11.80 8.87
N PHE A 143 9.13 12.64 8.05
CA PHE A 143 9.74 13.90 8.52
C PHE A 143 8.87 15.13 8.21
N GLY A 144 7.72 14.93 7.60
CA GLY A 144 6.78 16.02 7.32
C GLY A 144 5.55 15.52 6.57
N LYS A 145 4.50 16.34 6.59
CA LYS A 145 3.29 16.15 5.78
C LYS A 145 3.20 17.29 4.78
N GLY A 146 3.02 16.97 3.50
CA GLY A 146 2.74 17.97 2.47
C GLY A 146 1.24 18.13 2.23
N HIS A 147 0.81 19.35 1.92
CA HIS A 147 -0.52 19.63 1.41
C HIS A 147 -0.43 19.85 -0.09
N LEU A 148 -1.08 19.02 -0.88
CA LEU A 148 -0.98 18.98 -2.36
C LEU A 148 0.43 18.66 -2.90
N CYS A 149 1.34 18.18 -2.06
CA CYS A 149 2.68 17.75 -2.43
C CYS A 149 3.14 16.62 -1.50
N ALA A 150 4.16 15.86 -1.91
CA ALA A 150 4.85 14.94 -1.00
C ALA A 150 6.04 15.60 -0.34
N VAL A 151 6.36 15.15 0.85
CA VAL A 151 7.66 15.40 1.49
C VAL A 151 8.56 14.22 1.18
N ILE A 152 9.73 14.49 0.64
CA ILE A 152 10.73 13.49 0.26
C ILE A 152 12.05 13.75 0.97
N TRP A 153 12.78 12.68 1.24
CA TRP A 153 14.10 12.68 1.88
C TRP A 153 14.95 11.56 1.33
N ASP A 154 16.25 11.59 1.60
CA ASP A 154 17.16 10.51 1.28
C ASP A 154 17.17 9.49 2.45
N GLU A 155 16.72 8.27 2.18
CA GLU A 155 16.68 7.19 3.18
C GLU A 155 18.09 6.81 3.71
N LYS A 156 19.14 7.06 2.93
CA LYS A 156 20.52 6.72 3.30
C LYS A 156 21.10 7.60 4.42
N ILE A 157 20.53 8.79 4.63
CA ILE A 157 21.02 9.74 5.64
C ILE A 157 20.25 9.67 6.96
N ILE A 158 19.28 8.77 7.08
CA ILE A 158 18.50 8.62 8.30
C ILE A 158 19.39 8.05 9.41
N LYS A 159 19.52 8.79 10.50
CA LYS A 159 20.24 8.37 11.72
C LYS A 159 19.32 8.57 12.93
N ASN A 160 19.09 7.52 13.70
CA ASN A 160 18.25 7.57 14.91
C ASN A 160 16.88 8.24 14.67
N LYS A 161 16.23 7.94 13.53
CA LYS A 161 14.97 8.57 13.11
C LYS A 161 15.05 10.10 12.96
N CYS A 162 16.22 10.62 12.61
CA CYS A 162 16.47 12.04 12.34
C CYS A 162 17.19 12.22 11.01
N ILE A 163 16.99 13.39 10.38
CA ILE A 163 17.68 13.80 9.15
C ILE A 163 17.98 15.30 9.17
N ASN A 164 18.86 15.74 8.28
CA ASN A 164 19.25 17.16 8.15
C ASN A 164 18.58 17.89 6.99
N LYS A 165 17.86 17.16 6.10
CA LYS A 165 17.28 17.76 4.89
C LYS A 165 16.01 17.05 4.48
N ILE A 166 14.97 17.85 4.15
CA ILE A 166 13.74 17.40 3.51
C ILE A 166 13.42 18.30 2.32
N SER A 167 12.66 17.78 1.37
CA SER A 167 12.17 18.61 0.26
C SER A 167 10.76 18.20 -0.16
N THR A 168 10.08 19.10 -0.87
CA THR A 168 8.80 18.77 -1.47
C THR A 168 8.98 18.21 -2.87
N SER A 169 8.05 17.33 -3.27
CA SER A 169 7.89 16.88 -4.65
C SER A 169 6.45 17.06 -5.09
N PHE A 170 6.25 17.68 -6.24
CA PHE A 170 4.94 17.83 -6.83
C PHE A 170 4.46 16.53 -7.48
N ILE A 171 5.39 15.74 -7.99
CA ILE A 171 5.12 14.41 -8.52
C ILE A 171 5.46 13.40 -7.42
N THR A 172 4.44 12.74 -6.91
CA THR A 172 4.58 11.63 -5.97
C THR A 172 4.35 10.32 -6.69
N PRO A 173 5.40 9.65 -7.19
CA PRO A 173 5.22 8.27 -7.59
C PRO A 173 4.86 7.47 -6.31
N PRO A 174 3.68 6.84 -6.25
CA PRO A 174 3.36 5.98 -5.13
C PRO A 174 4.37 4.83 -5.09
N LYS A 175 5.10 4.70 -3.98
CA LYS A 175 5.94 3.53 -3.74
C LYS A 175 5.03 2.44 -3.18
N ILE A 176 4.79 1.42 -3.97
CA ILE A 176 4.06 0.24 -3.53
C ILE A 176 5.09 -0.73 -2.97
N ASP A 177 5.13 -0.87 -1.65
CA ASP A 177 5.92 -1.92 -1.01
C ASP A 177 5.16 -3.25 -1.16
N ILE A 178 5.69 -4.15 -1.96
CA ILE A 178 5.17 -5.52 -2.03
C ILE A 178 5.67 -6.23 -0.77
N ILE A 179 4.75 -6.48 0.16
CA ILE A 179 5.04 -7.25 1.36
C ILE A 179 5.05 -8.74 0.96
N THR A 180 6.24 -9.26 0.70
CA THR A 180 6.42 -10.70 0.48
C THR A 180 7.28 -11.23 1.63
N PRO A 181 6.79 -12.16 2.44
CA PRO A 181 7.61 -12.80 3.46
C PRO A 181 8.86 -13.42 2.84
N ASN A 182 10.00 -13.31 3.50
CA ASN A 182 11.26 -13.88 2.99
C ASN A 182 11.17 -15.39 2.77
N GLU A 183 10.34 -16.07 3.55
CA GLU A 183 10.06 -17.51 3.48
C GLU A 183 9.11 -17.90 2.34
N ALA A 184 8.42 -16.96 1.70
CA ALA A 184 7.42 -17.27 0.67
C ALA A 184 7.97 -18.15 -0.46
N LYS A 185 9.24 -17.95 -0.83
CA LYS A 185 9.93 -18.73 -1.85
C LYS A 185 10.01 -20.22 -1.54
N LYS A 186 10.03 -20.62 -0.27
CA LYS A 186 10.05 -22.02 0.15
C LYS A 186 8.80 -22.79 -0.28
N PHE A 187 7.68 -22.08 -0.45
CA PHE A 187 6.38 -22.66 -0.74
C PHE A 187 5.95 -22.53 -2.22
N GLU A 188 6.70 -21.82 -3.06
CA GLU A 188 6.32 -21.57 -4.45
C GLU A 188 6.01 -22.86 -5.23
N SER A 189 6.84 -23.90 -5.07
CA SER A 189 6.65 -25.17 -5.80
C SER A 189 5.41 -25.95 -5.35
N SER A 190 4.98 -25.82 -4.09
CA SER A 190 3.77 -26.46 -3.56
C SER A 190 2.51 -25.67 -3.90
N LEU A 191 2.64 -24.41 -4.26
CA LEU A 191 1.54 -23.51 -4.62
C LEU A 191 1.27 -23.44 -6.13
N GLU A 192 1.91 -24.24 -6.94
CA GLU A 192 1.58 -24.33 -8.37
C GLU A 192 0.12 -24.78 -8.55
N MET A 193 -0.69 -23.93 -9.17
CA MET A 193 -2.13 -24.14 -9.33
C MET A 193 -2.44 -25.45 -10.07
N ASN A 194 -1.63 -25.81 -11.07
CA ASN A 194 -1.81 -27.05 -11.81
C ASN A 194 -1.52 -28.29 -10.97
N LYS A 195 -0.55 -28.25 -10.05
CA LYS A 195 -0.27 -29.35 -9.12
C LYS A 195 -1.45 -29.53 -8.16
N ILE A 196 -1.90 -28.44 -7.54
CA ILE A 196 -3.07 -28.45 -6.64
C ILE A 196 -4.30 -28.97 -7.40
N GLY A 197 -4.55 -28.47 -8.61
CA GLY A 197 -5.68 -28.89 -9.44
C GLY A 197 -5.61 -30.33 -9.95
N SER A 198 -4.43 -30.98 -9.89
CA SER A 198 -4.20 -32.34 -10.40
C SER A 198 -3.87 -33.35 -9.30
N CYS A 199 -3.88 -32.94 -8.02
CA CYS A 199 -3.64 -33.86 -6.92
C CYS A 199 -4.65 -35.02 -6.94
N ASN A 200 -4.20 -36.21 -6.57
CA ASN A 200 -5.00 -37.42 -6.64
C ASN A 200 -6.00 -37.52 -5.51
N ASP A 201 -5.57 -37.13 -4.32
CA ASP A 201 -6.34 -37.25 -3.10
C ASP A 201 -6.04 -36.11 -2.11
N ILE A 202 -6.76 -36.10 -0.99
CA ILE A 202 -6.63 -35.12 0.08
C ILE A 202 -5.26 -35.19 0.78
N HIS A 203 -4.62 -36.36 0.80
CA HIS A 203 -3.30 -36.52 1.41
C HIS A 203 -2.25 -35.71 0.65
N GLU A 204 -2.22 -35.87 -0.67
CA GLU A 204 -1.32 -35.11 -1.54
C GLU A 204 -1.57 -33.60 -1.41
N LEU A 205 -2.85 -33.17 -1.33
CA LEU A 205 -3.19 -31.77 -1.09
C LEU A 205 -2.68 -31.28 0.27
N ARG A 206 -2.86 -32.06 1.34
CA ARG A 206 -2.37 -31.70 2.67
C ARG A 206 -0.85 -31.61 2.74
N GLU A 207 -0.13 -32.46 2.04
CA GLU A 207 1.34 -32.34 1.92
C GLU A 207 1.79 -31.02 1.31
N MET A 208 1.02 -30.48 0.38
CA MET A 208 1.30 -29.17 -0.22
C MET A 208 0.91 -27.98 0.68
N ILE A 209 -0.19 -28.08 1.40
CA ILE A 209 -0.81 -26.95 2.13
C ILE A 209 -0.41 -26.89 3.60
N ASN A 210 -0.30 -28.02 4.31
CA ASN A 210 0.03 -28.03 5.75
C ASN A 210 1.33 -27.29 6.11
N PRO A 211 2.41 -27.38 5.30
CA PRO A 211 3.63 -26.62 5.60
C PRO A 211 3.39 -25.10 5.66
N ILE A 212 2.42 -24.59 4.89
CA ILE A 212 2.07 -23.17 4.85
C ILE A 212 1.31 -22.77 6.12
N ILE A 213 0.31 -23.58 6.49
CA ILE A 213 -0.49 -23.35 7.70
C ILE A 213 0.39 -23.47 8.95
N ASN A 214 1.23 -24.50 9.01
CA ASN A 214 2.17 -24.71 10.13
C ASN A 214 3.17 -23.54 10.21
N GLY A 215 3.76 -23.12 9.10
CA GLY A 215 4.68 -21.98 9.07
C GLY A 215 4.03 -20.69 9.56
N TYR A 216 2.74 -20.47 9.27
CA TYR A 216 2.01 -19.31 9.78
C TYR A 216 1.71 -19.46 11.28
N THR A 217 1.36 -20.67 11.73
CA THR A 217 1.16 -20.97 13.17
C THR A 217 2.44 -20.76 13.97
N ASP A 218 3.57 -21.26 13.47
CA ASP A 218 4.88 -21.11 14.11
C ASP A 218 5.25 -19.62 14.21
N TRP A 219 5.04 -18.86 13.14
CA TRP A 219 5.27 -17.42 13.15
C TRP A 219 4.40 -16.68 14.19
N ILE A 220 3.13 -17.06 14.37
CA ILE A 220 2.26 -16.50 15.40
C ILE A 220 2.83 -16.77 16.80
N GLN A 221 3.26 -18.01 17.06
CA GLN A 221 3.81 -18.39 18.37
C GLN A 221 5.15 -17.70 18.67
N GLU A 222 6.05 -17.66 17.69
CA GLU A 222 7.33 -16.93 17.80
C GLU A 222 7.09 -15.44 18.06
N THR A 223 6.11 -14.83 17.38
CA THR A 223 5.76 -13.43 17.57
C THR A 223 5.15 -13.19 18.94
N LYS A 224 4.24 -14.06 19.44
CA LYS A 224 3.71 -13.99 20.80
C LYS A 224 4.83 -14.05 21.84
N ASN A 225 5.76 -14.99 21.69
CA ASN A 225 6.91 -15.13 22.59
C ASN A 225 7.82 -13.90 22.55
N SER A 226 8.11 -13.38 21.36
CA SER A 226 8.93 -12.17 21.20
C SER A 226 8.34 -10.96 21.91
N ILE A 227 7.02 -10.74 21.75
CA ILE A 227 6.30 -9.62 22.38
C ILE A 227 6.32 -9.74 23.91
N GLN A 228 6.11 -10.94 24.47
CA GLN A 228 6.11 -11.15 25.91
C GLN A 228 7.45 -10.82 26.58
N HIS A 229 8.56 -11.00 25.86
CA HIS A 229 9.91 -10.73 26.37
C HIS A 229 10.45 -9.35 25.96
N SER A 230 9.70 -8.60 25.17
CA SER A 230 10.11 -7.28 24.68
C SER A 230 9.72 -6.17 25.66
N GLN A 231 10.67 -5.28 25.94
CA GLN A 231 10.41 -4.04 26.69
C GLN A 231 10.03 -2.87 25.76
N GLU A 232 9.85 -3.13 24.46
CA GLU A 232 9.55 -2.09 23.47
C GLU A 232 8.10 -1.59 23.51
N PHE A 233 7.19 -2.39 24.10
CA PHE A 233 5.75 -2.11 24.12
C PHE A 233 5.24 -1.88 25.53
N ASN A 234 4.39 -0.90 25.70
CA ASN A 234 3.66 -0.71 26.96
C ASN A 234 2.47 -1.69 27.06
N ASP A 235 1.84 -1.75 28.24
CA ASP A 235 0.74 -2.70 28.51
C ASP A 235 -0.43 -2.58 27.55
N LYS A 236 -0.78 -1.34 27.11
CA LYS A 236 -1.87 -1.11 26.16
C LYS A 236 -1.52 -1.59 24.75
N GLU A 237 -0.29 -1.35 24.33
CA GLU A 237 0.23 -1.84 23.05
C GLU A 237 0.29 -3.36 23.03
N ASN A 238 0.74 -3.98 24.14
CA ASN A 238 0.75 -5.43 24.30
C ASN A 238 -0.66 -6.04 24.20
N GLN A 239 -1.67 -5.40 24.76
CA GLN A 239 -3.06 -5.86 24.63
C GLN A 239 -3.55 -5.81 23.17
N ILE A 240 -3.21 -4.74 22.43
CA ILE A 240 -3.57 -4.61 21.01
C ILE A 240 -2.88 -5.70 20.18
N LEU A 241 -1.58 -5.90 20.38
CA LEU A 241 -0.81 -6.92 19.68
C LEU A 241 -1.33 -8.33 19.97
N LYS A 242 -1.64 -8.62 21.24
CA LYS A 242 -2.24 -9.91 21.62
C LYS A 242 -3.56 -10.14 20.88
N LYS A 243 -4.44 -9.16 20.86
CA LYS A 243 -5.71 -9.24 20.12
C LYS A 243 -5.50 -9.54 18.64
N GLN A 244 -4.55 -8.86 17.98
CA GLN A 244 -4.23 -9.11 16.57
C GLN A 244 -3.71 -10.52 16.31
N LEU A 245 -2.89 -11.06 17.24
CA LEU A 245 -2.39 -12.43 17.12
C LEU A 245 -3.49 -13.47 17.39
N ASP A 246 -4.40 -13.20 18.31
CA ASP A 246 -5.57 -14.06 18.55
C ASP A 246 -6.50 -14.08 17.32
N GLU A 247 -6.69 -12.93 16.64
CA GLU A 247 -7.40 -12.86 15.35
C GLU A 247 -6.67 -13.64 14.24
N SER A 248 -5.33 -13.65 14.25
CA SER A 248 -4.54 -14.46 13.32
C SER A 248 -4.69 -15.97 13.57
N GLU A 249 -4.86 -16.41 14.83
CA GLU A 249 -5.18 -17.82 15.16
C GLU A 249 -6.55 -18.24 14.63
N ILE A 250 -7.54 -17.33 14.66
CA ILE A 250 -8.86 -17.57 14.03
C ILE A 250 -8.70 -17.82 12.52
N VAL A 251 -7.82 -17.06 11.83
CA VAL A 251 -7.54 -17.31 10.42
C VAL A 251 -6.94 -18.69 10.19
N VAL A 252 -5.98 -19.12 11.02
CA VAL A 252 -5.42 -20.48 10.98
C VAL A 252 -6.51 -21.53 11.16
N GLN A 253 -7.40 -21.36 12.13
CA GLN A 253 -8.51 -22.27 12.36
C GLN A 253 -9.41 -22.36 11.14
N ARG A 254 -9.81 -21.23 10.55
CA ARG A 254 -10.67 -21.20 9.37
C ARG A 254 -10.01 -21.86 8.14
N MET A 255 -8.69 -21.74 7.96
CA MET A 255 -7.96 -22.46 6.91
C MET A 255 -8.03 -23.98 7.13
N ASN A 256 -7.88 -24.45 8.38
CA ASN A 256 -8.01 -25.86 8.72
C ASN A 256 -9.44 -26.38 8.53
N ASP A 257 -10.46 -25.56 8.85
CA ASP A 257 -11.86 -25.89 8.60
C ASP A 257 -12.12 -26.07 7.09
N GLY A 258 -11.50 -25.20 6.26
CA GLY A 258 -11.52 -25.35 4.80
C GLY A 258 -10.90 -26.67 4.31
N LEU A 259 -9.74 -27.06 4.85
CA LEU A 259 -9.13 -28.37 4.55
C LEU A 259 -9.99 -29.56 5.03
N THR A 260 -10.61 -29.42 6.19
CA THR A 260 -11.50 -30.45 6.73
C THR A 260 -12.75 -30.62 5.87
N LEU A 261 -13.30 -29.52 5.34
CA LEU A 261 -14.36 -29.58 4.34
C LEU A 261 -13.92 -30.37 3.10
N LEU A 262 -12.75 -30.05 2.53
CA LEU A 262 -12.23 -30.75 1.36
C LEU A 262 -11.98 -32.24 1.59
N GLU A 263 -11.70 -32.64 2.84
CA GLU A 263 -11.53 -34.03 3.24
C GLU A 263 -12.87 -34.77 3.38
N SER A 264 -13.90 -34.09 3.87
CA SER A 264 -15.19 -34.70 4.19
C SER A 264 -16.21 -34.64 3.06
N ASP A 265 -16.02 -33.73 2.07
CA ASP A 265 -16.94 -33.50 0.95
C ASP A 265 -16.21 -33.62 -0.39
N GLN A 266 -16.46 -34.73 -1.09
CA GLN A 266 -15.84 -35.00 -2.42
C GLN A 266 -16.21 -33.94 -3.45
N ASN A 267 -17.44 -33.40 -3.42
CA ASN A 267 -17.86 -32.34 -4.33
C ASN A 267 -17.07 -31.05 -4.08
N ALA A 268 -16.79 -30.75 -2.82
CA ALA A 268 -15.95 -29.61 -2.45
C ALA A 268 -14.50 -29.82 -2.92
N PHE A 269 -13.95 -31.02 -2.73
CA PHE A 269 -12.60 -31.34 -3.18
C PHE A 269 -12.45 -31.22 -4.71
N ASP A 270 -13.38 -31.82 -5.48
CA ASP A 270 -13.36 -31.74 -6.93
C ASP A 270 -13.57 -30.31 -7.44
N SER A 271 -14.42 -29.53 -6.77
CA SER A 271 -14.63 -28.10 -7.06
C SER A 271 -13.39 -27.28 -6.80
N PHE A 272 -12.66 -27.57 -5.73
CA PHE A 272 -11.41 -26.89 -5.41
C PHE A 272 -10.32 -27.21 -6.47
N LYS A 273 -10.21 -28.47 -6.88
CA LYS A 273 -9.31 -28.86 -7.98
C LYS A 273 -9.67 -28.14 -9.28
N PHE A 274 -10.96 -28.11 -9.60
CA PHE A 274 -11.43 -27.41 -10.80
C PHE A 274 -11.10 -25.92 -10.74
N ALA A 275 -11.33 -25.24 -9.62
CA ALA A 275 -11.03 -23.83 -9.46
C ALA A 275 -9.55 -23.52 -9.69
N ASN A 276 -8.65 -24.36 -9.15
CA ASN A 276 -7.21 -24.21 -9.36
C ASN A 276 -6.84 -24.34 -10.84
N LYS A 277 -7.38 -25.34 -11.56
CA LYS A 277 -7.16 -25.49 -13.00
C LYS A 277 -7.71 -24.31 -13.78
N ALA A 278 -8.92 -23.86 -13.48
CA ALA A 278 -9.58 -22.77 -14.19
C ALA A 278 -8.78 -21.46 -14.09
N ILE A 279 -8.27 -21.13 -12.89
CA ILE A 279 -7.44 -19.93 -12.72
C ILE A 279 -6.07 -20.08 -13.36
N ALA A 280 -5.46 -21.26 -13.30
CA ALA A 280 -4.21 -21.54 -14.01
C ALA A 280 -4.37 -21.30 -15.53
N TRP A 281 -5.43 -21.79 -16.11
CA TRP A 281 -5.72 -21.61 -17.53
C TRP A 281 -6.02 -20.15 -17.87
N GLN A 282 -6.78 -19.46 -17.03
CA GLN A 282 -7.06 -18.03 -17.21
C GLN A 282 -5.77 -17.21 -17.25
N GLN A 283 -4.81 -17.49 -16.38
CA GLN A 283 -3.52 -16.77 -16.36
C GLN A 283 -2.69 -17.08 -17.62
N VAL A 284 -2.64 -18.35 -18.04
CA VAL A 284 -1.95 -18.74 -19.27
C VAL A 284 -2.56 -18.08 -20.49
N HIS A 285 -3.90 -18.10 -20.61
CA HIS A 285 -4.61 -17.44 -21.71
C HIS A 285 -4.43 -15.92 -21.71
N GLY A 286 -4.49 -15.30 -20.53
CA GLY A 286 -4.27 -13.86 -20.39
C GLY A 286 -2.86 -13.45 -20.86
N LYS A 287 -1.85 -14.22 -20.49
CA LYS A 287 -0.47 -13.96 -20.93
C LYS A 287 -0.30 -14.19 -22.42
N TRP A 288 -0.87 -15.30 -22.94
CA TRP A 288 -0.84 -15.58 -24.36
C TRP A 288 -1.50 -14.44 -25.16
N ALA A 289 -2.68 -13.98 -24.73
CA ALA A 289 -3.38 -12.88 -25.39
C ALA A 289 -2.57 -11.58 -25.38
N ALA A 290 -1.95 -11.26 -24.24
CA ALA A 290 -1.09 -10.08 -24.13
C ALA A 290 0.11 -10.12 -25.07
N ASP A 291 0.74 -11.32 -25.23
CA ASP A 291 1.92 -11.49 -26.08
C ASP A 291 1.58 -11.59 -27.59
N ASN A 292 0.34 -11.92 -27.94
CA ASN A 292 -0.09 -12.18 -29.32
C ASN A 292 -1.18 -11.19 -29.81
N THR A 293 -1.34 -10.05 -29.16
CA THR A 293 -2.26 -8.99 -29.61
C THR A 293 -1.48 -7.77 -30.05
N GLU A 294 -1.60 -7.43 -31.33
CA GLU A 294 -1.06 -6.19 -31.91
C GLU A 294 -2.21 -5.28 -32.35
N LYS A 295 -2.18 -4.01 -31.95
CA LYS A 295 -3.21 -3.00 -32.32
C LYS A 295 -4.67 -3.43 -32.10
N GLY A 296 -4.90 -4.33 -31.12
CA GLY A 296 -6.23 -4.85 -30.81
C GLY A 296 -6.66 -6.09 -31.62
N GLU A 297 -5.82 -6.60 -32.50
CA GLU A 297 -6.08 -7.79 -33.29
C GLU A 297 -5.22 -8.97 -32.80
N VAL A 298 -5.81 -10.16 -32.71
CA VAL A 298 -5.09 -11.39 -32.35
C VAL A 298 -4.28 -11.87 -33.53
N THR A 299 -2.97 -11.99 -33.37
CA THR A 299 -2.01 -12.29 -34.46
C THR A 299 -1.60 -13.76 -34.55
N ALA A 300 -1.94 -14.58 -33.53
CA ALA A 300 -1.61 -16.00 -33.50
C ALA A 300 -2.80 -16.89 -33.13
N LYS A 301 -2.69 -18.19 -33.37
CA LYS A 301 -3.71 -19.16 -32.98
C LYS A 301 -3.81 -19.27 -31.46
N SER A 302 -5.03 -19.37 -30.96
CA SER A 302 -5.30 -19.49 -29.52
C SER A 302 -4.67 -20.73 -28.90
N PRO A 303 -4.15 -20.68 -27.67
CA PRO A 303 -3.69 -21.86 -26.93
C PRO A 303 -4.83 -22.82 -26.55
N ILE A 304 -6.09 -22.47 -26.82
CA ILE A 304 -7.25 -23.37 -26.60
C ILE A 304 -7.09 -24.70 -27.36
N ASP A 305 -6.37 -24.69 -28.47
CA ASP A 305 -6.08 -25.89 -29.26
C ASP A 305 -4.91 -26.75 -28.68
N ASN A 306 -4.23 -26.23 -27.63
CA ASN A 306 -3.16 -26.94 -26.96
C ASN A 306 -3.63 -27.37 -25.55
N PRO A 307 -3.78 -28.68 -25.28
CA PRO A 307 -4.24 -29.18 -23.99
C PRO A 307 -3.25 -28.96 -22.84
N GLU A 308 -2.05 -28.49 -23.10
CA GLU A 308 -1.08 -28.21 -22.05
C GLU A 308 -1.33 -26.84 -21.39
N PRO A 309 -1.50 -26.80 -20.04
CA PRO A 309 -1.75 -25.57 -19.31
C PRO A 309 -0.47 -24.73 -19.11
N MET A 310 0.43 -24.74 -20.09
CA MET A 310 1.70 -24.01 -20.04
C MET A 310 1.92 -23.24 -21.34
N TYR A 311 2.24 -21.96 -21.17
CA TYR A 311 2.67 -21.10 -22.26
C TYR A 311 3.98 -20.42 -21.86
N ASN A 312 5.01 -20.52 -22.68
CA ASN A 312 6.33 -19.92 -22.44
C ASN A 312 6.94 -20.23 -21.06
N GLY A 313 6.72 -21.44 -20.54
CA GLY A 313 7.24 -21.87 -19.24
C GLY A 313 6.59 -21.22 -18.03
N ILE A 314 5.47 -20.53 -18.21
CA ILE A 314 4.71 -19.93 -17.09
C ILE A 314 4.12 -21.05 -16.24
N LYS A 315 4.41 -20.96 -14.94
CA LYS A 315 3.84 -21.84 -13.92
C LYS A 315 2.91 -20.99 -13.03
N PRO A 316 1.60 -20.95 -13.32
CA PRO A 316 0.64 -20.25 -12.49
C PRO A 316 0.75 -20.73 -11.05
N THR A 317 1.02 -19.79 -10.13
CA THR A 317 1.32 -20.09 -8.73
C THR A 317 0.57 -19.14 -7.82
N TRP A 318 -0.09 -19.66 -6.78
CA TRP A 318 -0.72 -18.84 -5.77
C TRP A 318 0.32 -18.11 -4.92
N ARG A 319 0.00 -16.87 -4.57
CA ARG A 319 0.69 -16.21 -3.46
C ARG A 319 0.12 -16.72 -2.13
N LEU A 320 0.92 -16.70 -1.07
CA LEU A 320 0.50 -17.20 0.26
C LEU A 320 -0.85 -16.63 0.71
N PHE A 321 -1.04 -15.30 0.57
CA PHE A 321 -2.28 -14.66 0.99
C PHE A 321 -3.49 -15.07 0.14
N GLN A 322 -3.29 -15.40 -1.15
CA GLN A 322 -4.37 -15.81 -2.05
C GLN A 322 -4.92 -17.17 -1.65
N ILE A 323 -4.04 -18.16 -1.46
CA ILE A 323 -4.46 -19.49 -1.06
C ILE A 323 -5.03 -19.51 0.35
N ALA A 324 -4.45 -18.73 1.29
CA ALA A 324 -5.00 -18.57 2.63
C ALA A 324 -6.42 -17.98 2.59
N PHE A 325 -6.63 -16.92 1.80
CA PHE A 325 -7.95 -16.30 1.63
C PHE A 325 -8.96 -17.27 1.02
N ILE A 326 -8.57 -18.09 0.06
CA ILE A 326 -9.46 -19.11 -0.52
C ILE A 326 -9.82 -20.13 0.56
N LEU A 327 -8.84 -20.75 1.21
CA LEU A 327 -9.07 -21.83 2.20
C LEU A 327 -9.97 -21.39 3.35
N MET A 328 -9.73 -20.19 3.92
CA MET A 328 -10.50 -19.70 5.07
C MET A 328 -11.97 -19.42 4.75
N ASN A 329 -12.34 -19.31 3.48
CA ASN A 329 -13.70 -19.04 3.03
C ASN A 329 -14.47 -20.28 2.55
N LEU A 330 -13.80 -21.43 2.34
CA LEU A 330 -14.45 -22.61 1.75
C LEU A 330 -15.57 -23.15 2.64
N GLU A 331 -15.33 -23.30 3.94
CA GLU A 331 -16.31 -23.84 4.88
C GLU A 331 -17.55 -22.96 4.98
N SER A 332 -17.40 -21.65 5.13
CA SER A 332 -18.52 -20.72 5.21
C SER A 332 -19.33 -20.61 3.91
N ILE A 333 -18.71 -20.88 2.77
CA ILE A 333 -19.40 -20.94 1.47
C ILE A 333 -20.21 -22.22 1.36
N ALA A 334 -19.63 -23.37 1.75
CA ALA A 334 -20.26 -24.66 1.59
C ALA A 334 -21.34 -24.96 2.64
N ASN A 335 -21.15 -24.46 3.86
CA ASN A 335 -22.04 -24.67 4.99
C ASN A 335 -22.94 -23.45 5.27
N PRO A 336 -24.23 -23.47 4.91
CA PRO A 336 -25.15 -22.36 5.16
C PRO A 336 -25.35 -22.01 6.64
N LYS A 337 -25.03 -22.94 7.54
CA LYS A 337 -25.16 -22.78 9.00
C LYS A 337 -23.87 -22.38 9.69
N SER A 338 -22.81 -22.13 8.93
CA SER A 338 -21.52 -21.68 9.48
C SER A 338 -21.63 -20.35 10.20
N ASN A 339 -21.07 -20.25 11.39
CA ASN A 339 -20.96 -18.99 12.13
C ASN A 339 -20.07 -17.97 11.39
N ASN A 340 -19.17 -18.44 10.53
CA ASN A 340 -18.29 -17.58 9.73
C ASN A 340 -19.01 -16.91 8.54
N ARG A 341 -20.26 -17.27 8.27
CA ARG A 341 -21.03 -16.69 7.15
C ARG A 341 -21.39 -15.21 7.33
N GLU A 342 -21.47 -14.77 8.57
CA GLU A 342 -21.72 -13.36 8.90
C GLU A 342 -20.43 -12.52 8.95
N VAL A 343 -19.26 -13.16 8.82
CA VAL A 343 -17.98 -12.48 8.82
C VAL A 343 -17.72 -11.88 7.43
N VAL A 344 -17.40 -10.59 7.41
CA VAL A 344 -16.96 -9.90 6.20
C VAL A 344 -15.44 -9.83 6.20
N ASP A 345 -14.81 -10.58 5.30
CA ASP A 345 -13.36 -10.59 5.16
C ASP A 345 -12.89 -9.47 4.21
N LEU A 346 -12.09 -8.56 4.71
CA LEU A 346 -11.44 -7.53 3.90
C LEU A 346 -10.05 -7.97 3.44
N LEU A 347 -9.93 -8.32 2.17
CA LEU A 347 -8.63 -8.58 1.56
C LEU A 347 -7.95 -7.25 1.20
N TRP A 348 -7.14 -6.74 2.12
CA TRP A 348 -6.36 -5.53 1.90
C TRP A 348 -4.94 -5.89 1.42
N PHE A 349 -4.64 -5.51 0.18
CA PHE A 349 -3.32 -5.69 -0.42
C PHE A 349 -3.07 -4.57 -1.45
N PRO A 350 -1.81 -4.14 -1.68
CA PRO A 350 -1.51 -3.10 -2.67
C PRO A 350 -2.09 -3.41 -4.05
N THR A 351 -2.38 -2.37 -4.82
CA THR A 351 -2.87 -2.49 -6.20
C THR A 351 -1.86 -3.26 -7.05
N GLY A 352 -2.34 -4.17 -7.91
CA GLY A 352 -1.46 -5.07 -8.68
C GLY A 352 -0.93 -6.28 -7.89
N GLY A 353 -1.37 -6.45 -6.63
CA GLY A 353 -0.96 -7.57 -5.77
C GLY A 353 -1.65 -8.90 -6.05
N GLY A 354 -2.57 -8.98 -7.02
CA GLY A 354 -3.25 -10.25 -7.37
C GLY A 354 -4.48 -10.56 -6.52
N LYS A 355 -5.18 -9.54 -5.97
CA LYS A 355 -6.45 -9.75 -5.24
C LYS A 355 -7.54 -10.38 -6.11
N THR A 356 -7.60 -9.96 -7.37
CA THR A 356 -8.60 -10.42 -8.33
C THR A 356 -8.54 -11.92 -8.55
N GLU A 357 -7.34 -12.49 -8.62
CA GLU A 357 -7.13 -13.93 -8.78
C GLU A 357 -7.68 -14.72 -7.59
N ALA A 358 -7.51 -14.22 -6.36
CA ALA A 358 -8.09 -14.86 -5.17
C ALA A 358 -9.63 -14.88 -5.21
N TYR A 359 -10.25 -13.75 -5.58
CA TYR A 359 -11.70 -13.68 -5.75
C TYR A 359 -12.20 -14.58 -6.89
N LEU A 360 -11.50 -14.59 -8.02
CA LEU A 360 -11.85 -15.48 -9.15
C LEU A 360 -11.71 -16.95 -8.76
N GLY A 361 -10.71 -17.31 -7.94
CA GLY A 361 -10.57 -18.66 -7.39
C GLY A 361 -11.78 -19.08 -6.56
N LEU A 362 -12.28 -18.20 -5.67
CA LEU A 362 -13.51 -18.46 -4.92
C LEU A 362 -14.74 -18.55 -5.82
N VAL A 363 -14.88 -17.65 -6.79
CA VAL A 363 -16.01 -17.69 -7.75
C VAL A 363 -16.02 -19.00 -8.52
N ALA A 364 -14.85 -19.46 -9.02
CA ALA A 364 -14.72 -20.72 -9.71
C ALA A 364 -15.11 -21.91 -8.81
N PHE A 365 -14.66 -21.90 -7.55
CA PHE A 365 -15.08 -22.90 -6.55
C PHE A 365 -16.59 -22.90 -6.34
N VAL A 366 -17.21 -21.74 -6.09
CA VAL A 366 -18.65 -21.62 -5.85
C VAL A 366 -19.47 -22.16 -7.03
N ILE A 367 -19.11 -21.77 -8.25
CA ILE A 367 -19.80 -22.23 -9.46
C ILE A 367 -19.71 -23.76 -9.60
N ALA A 368 -18.50 -24.33 -9.44
CA ALA A 368 -18.29 -25.76 -9.55
C ALA A 368 -19.01 -26.52 -8.43
N TYR A 369 -18.87 -26.06 -7.19
CA TYR A 369 -19.47 -26.70 -6.02
C TYR A 369 -21.00 -26.73 -6.07
N ARG A 370 -21.64 -25.61 -6.43
CA ARG A 370 -23.09 -25.57 -6.61
C ARG A 370 -23.57 -26.53 -7.69
N ARG A 371 -22.85 -26.68 -8.78
CA ARG A 371 -23.20 -27.60 -9.87
C ARG A 371 -23.02 -29.06 -9.49
N LEU A 372 -21.93 -29.41 -8.80
CA LEU A 372 -21.66 -30.78 -8.38
C LEU A 372 -22.56 -31.23 -7.23
N ARG A 373 -22.86 -30.33 -6.31
CA ARG A 373 -23.74 -30.61 -5.18
C ARG A 373 -25.19 -30.86 -5.59
N GLY A 374 -25.66 -30.23 -6.68
CA GLY A 374 -27.05 -30.32 -7.12
C GLY A 374 -28.00 -29.55 -6.17
N ILE A 375 -29.24 -30.08 -5.97
CA ILE A 375 -30.21 -29.54 -5.02
C ILE A 375 -29.87 -30.07 -3.64
N GLY A 376 -29.46 -29.20 -2.72
CA GLY A 376 -29.18 -29.56 -1.34
C GLY A 376 -30.47 -29.61 -0.47
N ASP A 377 -30.35 -30.21 0.71
CA ASP A 377 -31.44 -30.29 1.72
C ASP A 377 -31.88 -28.91 2.23
N ASP A 378 -31.09 -27.87 2.00
CA ASP A 378 -31.37 -26.47 2.32
C ASP A 378 -32.23 -25.75 1.27
N GLY A 379 -32.63 -26.45 0.21
CA GLY A 379 -33.46 -25.90 -0.88
C GLY A 379 -32.71 -24.99 -1.85
N ILE A 380 -31.37 -24.88 -1.73
CA ILE A 380 -30.55 -24.10 -2.67
C ILE A 380 -30.33 -24.91 -3.95
N HIS A 381 -30.79 -24.39 -5.08
CA HIS A 381 -30.57 -25.00 -6.38
C HIS A 381 -29.10 -24.87 -6.81
N GLY A 382 -28.46 -25.99 -7.17
CA GLY A 382 -27.07 -26.01 -7.64
C GLY A 382 -26.82 -25.29 -8.97
N TYR A 383 -27.85 -24.81 -9.64
CA TYR A 383 -27.78 -24.21 -10.98
C TYR A 383 -28.02 -22.69 -11.00
N GLU A 384 -28.32 -22.07 -9.87
CA GLU A 384 -28.50 -20.62 -9.76
C GLU A 384 -27.24 -19.85 -9.43
#